data_e4fd8bc86b76370e12441d88044f4869
#
_entry.id   e4fd8bc86b76370e12441d88044f4869
#
_cell.length_a   1.000
_cell.length_b   1.000
_cell.length_c   1.000
_cell.angle_alpha   90.00
_cell.angle_beta   90.00
_cell.angle_gamma   90.00
#
_symmetry.space_group_name_H-M   'P 1'
#
loop_
_entity.id
_entity.type
_entity.pdbx_description
1 polymer ?
#
loop_
_entity_poly.entity_id
_entity_poly.type
_entity_poly.pdbx_seq_one_letter_code
_entity_poly.pdbx_strand_id
1 'polypeptide(L)'
;VKSDWSWSRLDEISQVFDCPHSTPKLVDDPASPFVVRSQDVRTGSFLTANAARVSPGTYEERIKRVEPRFGDLVYSREGTYFGIAAEVPRGIKLCLGQRMVLIRPDSSKVDHAFLKYWLNSPQIHGHIHGFRDGTVSERLNLPVIRGLAIAFPSKAVQREIAEVLTSLDDRITLLRETNATLEAIAQALFKSWFVDFDPVRARMESRAPEGMDDATAALFPDSFEES
;
A
#
# COMPACT_ATOMS: atom_id res chain seq x y z
N VAL A 1 -26.05 5.46 7.94
CA VAL A 1 -26.01 6.27 6.71
C VAL A 1 -27.07 7.34 6.82
N LYS A 2 -26.76 8.61 6.49
CA LYS A 2 -27.71 9.71 6.53
C LYS A 2 -28.83 9.49 5.50
N SER A 3 -29.99 10.03 5.75
CA SER A 3 -31.21 9.82 4.94
C SER A 3 -31.12 10.31 3.49
N ASP A 4 -30.11 11.12 3.18
CA ASP A 4 -29.87 11.74 1.87
C ASP A 4 -28.82 11.02 1.01
N TRP A 5 -28.30 9.84 1.47
CA TRP A 5 -27.37 9.03 0.69
C TRP A 5 -28.12 8.09 -0.24
N SER A 6 -27.66 8.03 -1.49
CA SER A 6 -28.13 7.06 -2.48
C SER A 6 -27.45 5.71 -2.30
N TRP A 7 -28.13 4.64 -2.69
CA TRP A 7 -27.57 3.29 -2.72
C TRP A 7 -27.51 2.77 -4.15
N SER A 8 -26.43 2.11 -4.51
CA SER A 8 -26.28 1.43 -5.80
C SER A 8 -25.42 0.20 -5.65
N ARG A 9 -25.53 -0.72 -6.59
CA ARG A 9 -24.59 -1.84 -6.70
C ARG A 9 -23.26 -1.35 -7.25
N LEU A 10 -22.17 -2.01 -6.90
CA LEU A 10 -20.84 -1.65 -7.40
C LEU A 10 -20.77 -1.67 -8.93
N ASP A 11 -21.40 -2.66 -9.58
CA ASP A 11 -21.41 -2.79 -11.05
C ASP A 11 -22.28 -1.76 -11.78
N GLU A 12 -23.11 -1.00 -11.08
CA GLU A 12 -23.89 0.11 -11.64
C GLU A 12 -23.12 1.45 -11.66
N ILE A 13 -22.10 1.55 -10.81
CA ILE A 13 -21.28 2.77 -10.64
C ILE A 13 -19.80 2.56 -11.00
N SER A 14 -19.45 1.37 -11.45
CA SER A 14 -18.08 1.01 -11.86
C SER A 14 -18.07 -0.15 -12.82
N GLN A 15 -16.98 -0.29 -13.57
CA GLN A 15 -16.67 -1.50 -14.34
C GLN A 15 -15.81 -2.43 -13.48
N VAL A 16 -16.14 -3.72 -13.46
CA VAL A 16 -15.45 -4.73 -12.66
C VAL A 16 -14.83 -5.77 -13.58
N PHE A 17 -13.49 -5.81 -13.63
CA PHE A 17 -12.71 -6.69 -14.50
C PHE A 17 -12.03 -7.79 -13.69
N ASP A 18 -12.18 -9.03 -14.16
CA ASP A 18 -11.49 -10.18 -13.58
C ASP A 18 -10.03 -10.25 -14.04
N CYS A 19 -9.17 -10.81 -13.19
CA CYS A 19 -7.76 -11.05 -13.52
C CYS A 19 -7.62 -12.19 -14.55
N PRO A 20 -6.48 -12.26 -15.25
CA PRO A 20 -6.08 -13.50 -15.95
C PRO A 20 -5.84 -14.63 -14.93
N HIS A 21 -6.39 -15.82 -15.20
CA HIS A 21 -6.34 -16.95 -14.25
C HIS A 21 -5.01 -17.72 -14.25
N SER A 22 -4.04 -17.28 -15.05
CA SER A 22 -2.70 -17.87 -15.09
C SER A 22 -1.74 -17.20 -14.11
N THR A 23 -0.83 -17.95 -13.52
CA THR A 23 0.30 -17.39 -12.73
C THR A 23 1.34 -16.83 -13.68
N PRO A 24 1.69 -15.55 -13.61
CA PRO A 24 2.72 -14.98 -14.47
C PRO A 24 4.10 -15.44 -14.03
N LYS A 25 5.03 -15.56 -15.01
CA LYS A 25 6.45 -15.74 -14.71
C LYS A 25 7.01 -14.41 -14.21
N LEU A 26 7.60 -14.43 -13.02
CA LEU A 26 8.22 -13.27 -12.38
C LEU A 26 9.62 -13.04 -12.93
N VAL A 27 10.07 -11.78 -12.88
CA VAL A 27 11.42 -11.34 -13.24
C VAL A 27 12.01 -10.49 -12.11
N ASP A 28 13.32 -10.55 -11.97
CA ASP A 28 14.08 -9.71 -11.04
C ASP A 28 14.78 -8.58 -11.82
N ASP A 29 13.94 -7.65 -12.32
CA ASP A 29 14.40 -6.47 -13.07
C ASP A 29 13.66 -5.24 -12.55
N PRO A 30 14.35 -4.30 -11.88
CA PRO A 30 13.75 -3.09 -11.31
C PRO A 30 13.05 -2.17 -12.33
N ALA A 31 13.39 -2.26 -13.62
CA ALA A 31 12.77 -1.46 -14.69
C ALA A 31 11.47 -2.09 -15.22
N SER A 32 11.24 -3.38 -14.94
CA SER A 32 10.07 -4.12 -15.43
C SER A 32 8.77 -3.71 -14.72
N PRO A 33 7.60 -3.82 -15.41
CA PRO A 33 6.30 -3.54 -14.82
C PRO A 33 5.95 -4.42 -13.63
N PHE A 34 5.14 -3.89 -12.71
CA PHE A 34 4.68 -4.63 -11.54
C PHE A 34 3.56 -5.63 -11.88
N VAL A 35 3.46 -6.69 -11.10
CA VAL A 35 2.27 -7.55 -11.03
C VAL A 35 1.70 -7.49 -9.62
N VAL A 36 0.44 -7.05 -9.49
CA VAL A 36 -0.24 -6.89 -8.20
C VAL A 36 -0.77 -8.23 -7.72
N ARG A 37 -0.36 -8.65 -6.53
CA ARG A 37 -0.84 -9.85 -5.84
C ARG A 37 -1.54 -9.44 -4.54
N SER A 38 -2.37 -10.31 -3.96
CA SER A 38 -3.07 -10.02 -2.71
C SER A 38 -2.14 -9.60 -1.55
N GLN A 39 -0.94 -10.16 -1.50
CA GLN A 39 0.08 -9.81 -0.49
C GLN A 39 0.69 -8.41 -0.68
N ASP A 40 0.56 -7.82 -1.85
CA ASP A 40 1.12 -6.51 -2.19
C ASP A 40 0.10 -5.37 -1.92
N VAL A 41 -1.13 -5.72 -1.52
CA VAL A 41 -2.21 -4.77 -1.25
C VAL A 41 -2.43 -4.62 0.25
N ARG A 42 -2.58 -3.39 0.70
CA ARG A 42 -3.02 -3.02 2.05
C ARG A 42 -4.20 -2.07 1.94
N THR A 43 -4.88 -1.85 3.04
CA THR A 43 -6.02 -0.93 3.10
C THR A 43 -5.66 0.41 2.47
N GLY A 44 -6.21 0.68 1.29
CA GLY A 44 -6.02 1.92 0.54
C GLY A 44 -4.76 2.03 -0.30
N SER A 45 -3.73 1.18 -0.12
CA SER A 45 -2.42 1.35 -0.75
C SER A 45 -1.85 0.08 -1.40
N PHE A 46 -1.08 0.28 -2.48
CA PHE A 46 -0.28 -0.75 -3.12
C PHE A 46 1.17 -0.61 -2.67
N LEU A 47 1.74 -1.69 -2.12
CA LEU A 47 3.12 -1.72 -1.63
C LEU A 47 4.07 -2.05 -2.77
N THR A 48 4.85 -1.06 -3.21
CA THR A 48 5.80 -1.22 -4.33
C THR A 48 7.15 -1.82 -3.92
N ALA A 49 7.57 -1.65 -2.66
CA ALA A 49 8.92 -1.98 -2.21
C ALA A 49 9.33 -3.45 -2.47
N ASN A 50 8.39 -4.39 -2.24
CA ASN A 50 8.64 -5.83 -2.45
C ASN A 50 7.66 -6.43 -3.48
N ALA A 51 7.00 -5.60 -4.28
CA ALA A 51 6.05 -6.07 -5.26
C ALA A 51 6.79 -6.78 -6.41
N ALA A 52 6.24 -7.92 -6.83
CA ALA A 52 6.81 -8.69 -7.92
C ALA A 52 6.68 -7.98 -9.26
N ARG A 53 7.54 -8.37 -10.20
CA ARG A 53 7.59 -7.79 -11.55
C ARG A 53 7.45 -8.87 -12.60
N VAL A 54 7.02 -8.47 -13.79
CA VAL A 54 6.87 -9.33 -14.97
C VAL A 54 7.58 -8.72 -16.16
N SER A 55 7.99 -9.56 -17.11
CA SER A 55 8.59 -9.06 -18.35
C SER A 55 7.64 -8.14 -19.13
N PRO A 56 8.13 -7.21 -19.96
CA PRO A 56 7.28 -6.37 -20.80
C PRO A 56 6.29 -7.17 -21.65
N GLY A 57 6.72 -8.28 -22.24
CA GLY A 57 5.85 -9.15 -23.03
C GLY A 57 4.71 -9.78 -22.18
N THR A 58 5.01 -10.23 -20.95
CA THR A 58 3.98 -10.73 -20.03
C THR A 58 3.03 -9.61 -19.61
N TYR A 59 3.54 -8.39 -19.38
CA TYR A 59 2.71 -7.24 -19.07
C TYR A 59 1.72 -6.94 -20.21
N GLU A 60 2.21 -6.80 -21.45
CA GLU A 60 1.37 -6.52 -22.62
C GLU A 60 0.28 -7.59 -22.83
N GLU A 61 0.60 -8.84 -22.57
CA GLU A 61 -0.39 -9.93 -22.64
C GLU A 61 -1.48 -9.77 -21.56
N ARG A 62 -1.10 -9.39 -20.34
CA ARG A 62 -2.01 -9.32 -19.21
C ARG A 62 -2.91 -8.10 -19.21
N ILE A 63 -2.51 -7.03 -19.87
CA ILE A 63 -3.32 -5.80 -20.01
C ILE A 63 -4.23 -5.79 -21.24
N LYS A 64 -4.23 -6.81 -22.09
CA LYS A 64 -5.09 -6.87 -23.30
C LYS A 64 -6.57 -6.62 -23.03
N ARG A 65 -7.09 -7.04 -21.88
CA ARG A 65 -8.48 -6.79 -21.49
C ARG A 65 -8.68 -5.40 -20.93
N VAL A 66 -7.78 -4.98 -20.08
CA VAL A 66 -7.79 -3.68 -19.41
C VAL A 66 -6.41 -3.36 -18.86
N GLU A 67 -5.92 -2.18 -19.16
CA GLU A 67 -4.72 -1.62 -18.55
C GLU A 67 -5.13 -0.85 -17.31
N PRO A 68 -4.63 -1.22 -16.10
CA PRO A 68 -4.86 -0.47 -14.87
C PRO A 68 -4.24 0.92 -14.96
N ARG A 69 -4.98 1.93 -14.52
CA ARG A 69 -4.56 3.33 -14.53
C ARG A 69 -4.90 4.03 -13.23
N PHE A 70 -4.30 5.18 -12.98
CA PHE A 70 -4.66 6.01 -11.83
C PHE A 70 -6.18 6.27 -11.76
N GLY A 71 -6.74 6.13 -10.57
CA GLY A 71 -8.17 6.20 -10.31
C GLY A 71 -8.91 4.86 -10.41
N ASP A 72 -8.24 3.81 -10.94
CA ASP A 72 -8.73 2.44 -10.79
C ASP A 72 -8.37 1.91 -9.40
N LEU A 73 -9.15 0.95 -8.92
CA LEU A 73 -8.89 0.25 -7.66
C LEU A 73 -8.56 -1.21 -7.94
N VAL A 74 -7.44 -1.69 -7.39
CA VAL A 74 -7.14 -3.12 -7.32
C VAL A 74 -7.79 -3.68 -6.07
N TYR A 75 -8.53 -4.78 -6.21
CA TYR A 75 -9.29 -5.39 -5.13
C TYR A 75 -8.87 -6.85 -4.94
N SER A 76 -8.46 -7.20 -3.72
CA SER A 76 -8.06 -8.56 -3.39
C SER A 76 -9.29 -9.41 -3.05
N ARG A 77 -9.54 -10.44 -3.83
CA ARG A 77 -10.72 -11.28 -3.65
C ARG A 77 -10.47 -12.61 -2.93
N GLU A 78 -9.21 -12.91 -2.60
CA GLU A 78 -8.83 -14.18 -1.98
C GLU A 78 -7.54 -14.04 -1.18
N GLY A 79 -7.38 -14.84 -0.12
CA GLY A 79 -6.20 -14.93 0.73
C GLY A 79 -6.27 -14.03 1.96
N THR A 80 -5.16 -13.91 2.69
CA THR A 80 -5.09 -13.22 3.99
C THR A 80 -5.58 -11.77 3.95
N TYR A 81 -5.44 -11.11 2.81
CA TYR A 81 -5.85 -9.71 2.61
C TYR A 81 -7.04 -9.60 1.66
N PHE A 82 -7.99 -10.56 1.73
CA PHE A 82 -9.17 -10.50 0.89
C PHE A 82 -10.12 -9.36 1.31
N GLY A 83 -10.88 -8.85 0.37
CA GLY A 83 -11.84 -7.78 0.64
C GLY A 83 -11.21 -6.39 0.78
N ILE A 84 -9.95 -6.22 0.42
CA ILE A 84 -9.22 -4.95 0.53
C ILE A 84 -9.05 -4.32 -0.85
N ALA A 85 -9.36 -3.03 -0.93
CA ALA A 85 -9.14 -2.17 -2.09
C ALA A 85 -7.89 -1.29 -1.92
N ALA A 86 -7.10 -1.16 -2.98
CA ALA A 86 -6.03 -0.16 -3.05
C ALA A 86 -6.10 0.60 -4.37
N GLU A 87 -5.74 1.88 -4.36
CA GLU A 87 -5.70 2.70 -5.56
C GLU A 87 -4.47 2.36 -6.40
N VAL A 88 -4.63 2.36 -7.72
CA VAL A 88 -3.51 2.28 -8.67
C VAL A 88 -2.70 3.57 -8.60
N PRO A 89 -1.41 3.54 -8.20
CA PRO A 89 -0.60 4.74 -8.06
C PRO A 89 -0.34 5.45 -9.39
N ARG A 90 -0.09 6.75 -9.36
CA ARG A 90 0.28 7.53 -10.54
C ARG A 90 1.66 7.09 -11.07
N GLY A 91 1.79 7.05 -12.38
CA GLY A 91 3.09 6.82 -13.05
C GLY A 91 3.64 5.39 -12.95
N ILE A 92 2.87 4.46 -12.37
CA ILE A 92 3.30 3.07 -12.22
C ILE A 92 2.60 2.18 -13.25
N LYS A 93 3.39 1.40 -14.00
CA LYS A 93 2.88 0.33 -14.86
C LYS A 93 2.69 -0.93 -14.03
N LEU A 94 1.45 -1.42 -13.95
CA LEU A 94 1.13 -2.66 -13.24
C LEU A 94 0.07 -3.46 -13.99
N CYS A 95 0.10 -4.78 -13.84
CA CYS A 95 -0.94 -5.68 -14.30
C CYS A 95 -1.48 -6.50 -13.13
N LEU A 96 -2.65 -7.11 -13.31
CA LEU A 96 -3.28 -7.94 -12.28
C LEU A 96 -2.58 -9.30 -12.18
N GLY A 97 -2.21 -9.68 -10.97
CA GLY A 97 -1.90 -11.05 -10.60
C GLY A 97 -3.16 -11.91 -10.51
N GLN A 98 -3.00 -13.20 -10.17
CA GLN A 98 -4.14 -14.05 -9.82
C GLN A 98 -4.85 -13.52 -8.58
N ARG A 99 -6.16 -13.81 -8.47
CA ARG A 99 -6.98 -13.48 -7.29
C ARG A 99 -7.20 -11.99 -7.05
N MET A 100 -6.91 -11.19 -8.08
CA MET A 100 -7.16 -9.75 -8.07
C MET A 100 -8.33 -9.39 -8.97
N VAL A 101 -8.99 -8.31 -8.67
CA VAL A 101 -10.04 -7.69 -9.50
C VAL A 101 -9.66 -6.23 -9.71
N LEU A 102 -9.90 -5.70 -10.90
CA LEU A 102 -9.81 -4.27 -11.16
C LEU A 102 -11.22 -3.67 -11.13
N ILE A 103 -11.39 -2.63 -10.35
CA ILE A 103 -12.61 -1.83 -10.28
C ILE A 103 -12.29 -0.47 -10.87
N ARG A 104 -12.97 -0.11 -11.96
CA ARG A 104 -12.86 1.21 -12.61
C ARG A 104 -14.10 2.02 -12.31
N PRO A 105 -14.03 3.00 -11.40
CA PRO A 105 -15.15 3.85 -11.07
C PRO A 105 -15.65 4.65 -12.27
N ASP A 106 -16.97 4.77 -12.43
CA ASP A 106 -17.57 5.75 -13.32
C ASP A 106 -17.44 7.13 -12.67
N SER A 107 -16.50 7.93 -13.16
CA SER A 107 -16.20 9.24 -12.60
C SER A 107 -17.36 10.24 -12.67
N SER A 108 -18.43 9.96 -13.42
CA SER A 108 -19.66 10.76 -13.41
C SER A 108 -20.53 10.47 -12.17
N LYS A 109 -20.42 9.27 -11.59
CA LYS A 109 -21.27 8.77 -10.50
C LYS A 109 -20.54 8.75 -9.15
N VAL A 110 -19.32 8.21 -9.11
CA VAL A 110 -18.58 8.02 -7.86
C VAL A 110 -17.15 8.54 -7.98
N ASP A 111 -16.65 9.12 -6.90
CA ASP A 111 -15.26 9.51 -6.75
C ASP A 111 -14.41 8.26 -6.41
N HIS A 112 -13.27 8.09 -7.06
CA HIS A 112 -12.43 6.89 -6.89
C HIS A 112 -11.84 6.79 -5.47
N ALA A 113 -11.41 7.91 -4.88
CA ALA A 113 -10.86 7.91 -3.54
C ALA A 113 -11.96 7.66 -2.49
N PHE A 114 -13.16 8.25 -2.66
CA PHE A 114 -14.32 7.93 -1.85
C PHE A 114 -14.67 6.44 -1.93
N LEU A 115 -14.73 5.88 -3.13
CA LEU A 115 -15.03 4.46 -3.32
C LEU A 115 -13.97 3.55 -2.67
N LYS A 116 -12.68 3.93 -2.74
CA LYS A 116 -11.59 3.24 -2.03
C LYS A 116 -11.89 3.15 -0.53
N TYR A 117 -12.25 4.26 0.10
CA TYR A 117 -12.56 4.29 1.54
C TYR A 117 -13.84 3.52 1.87
N TRP A 118 -14.86 3.62 1.02
CA TRP A 118 -16.09 2.85 1.22
C TRP A 118 -15.83 1.34 1.16
N LEU A 119 -15.12 0.84 0.16
CA LEU A 119 -14.78 -0.57 0.01
C LEU A 119 -13.91 -1.10 1.17
N ASN A 120 -13.14 -0.25 1.81
CA ASN A 120 -12.33 -0.59 2.98
C ASN A 120 -13.04 -0.30 4.31
N SER A 121 -14.32 0.09 4.29
CA SER A 121 -15.05 0.43 5.50
C SER A 121 -15.45 -0.81 6.32
N PRO A 122 -15.65 -0.65 7.65
CA PRO A 122 -16.15 -1.73 8.49
C PRO A 122 -17.49 -2.31 8.02
N GLN A 123 -18.34 -1.49 7.38
CA GLN A 123 -19.62 -1.95 6.81
C GLN A 123 -19.42 -2.98 5.70
N ILE A 124 -18.54 -2.69 4.76
CA ILE A 124 -18.21 -3.65 3.69
C ILE A 124 -17.51 -4.87 4.26
N HIS A 125 -16.52 -4.69 5.14
CA HIS A 125 -15.84 -5.81 5.79
C HIS A 125 -16.80 -6.69 6.57
N GLY A 126 -17.72 -6.13 7.37
CA GLY A 126 -18.75 -6.90 8.07
C GLY A 126 -19.68 -7.66 7.12
N HIS A 127 -20.05 -7.05 5.99
CA HIS A 127 -20.87 -7.68 4.97
C HIS A 127 -20.17 -8.87 4.30
N ILE A 128 -18.93 -8.70 3.84
CA ILE A 128 -18.18 -9.77 3.16
C ILE A 128 -17.79 -10.90 4.10
N HIS A 129 -17.56 -10.63 5.39
CA HIS A 129 -17.32 -11.66 6.39
C HIS A 129 -18.57 -12.51 6.68
N GLY A 130 -19.78 -11.99 6.44
CA GLY A 130 -21.02 -12.75 6.50
C GLY A 130 -21.17 -13.78 5.39
N PHE A 131 -20.42 -13.68 4.30
CA PHE A 131 -20.35 -14.68 3.22
C PHE A 131 -19.29 -15.76 3.46
N ARG A 132 -18.73 -15.85 4.67
CA ARG A 132 -17.83 -16.95 5.05
C ARG A 132 -18.62 -18.27 5.08
N ASP A 133 -18.61 -18.96 3.97
CA ASP A 133 -19.04 -20.37 3.92
C ASP A 133 -17.87 -21.23 4.40
N GLY A 134 -18.09 -21.92 5.51
CA GLY A 134 -17.09 -22.60 6.30
C GLY A 134 -16.01 -23.37 5.55
N THR A 135 -14.83 -23.36 6.10
CA THR A 135 -13.75 -24.36 6.07
C THR A 135 -12.68 -24.31 5.00
N VAL A 136 -12.82 -23.67 3.84
CA VAL A 136 -11.72 -23.67 2.85
C VAL A 136 -11.63 -22.33 2.13
N SER A 137 -10.55 -21.58 2.37
CA SER A 137 -10.12 -20.40 1.63
C SER A 137 -11.18 -19.27 1.49
N GLU A 138 -11.02 -18.22 2.26
CA GLU A 138 -11.83 -17.00 2.15
C GLU A 138 -11.72 -16.43 0.72
N ARG A 139 -12.80 -16.53 -0.05
CA ARG A 139 -12.85 -16.12 -1.45
C ARG A 139 -14.15 -15.42 -1.76
N LEU A 140 -14.05 -14.25 -2.39
CA LEU A 140 -15.19 -13.53 -2.95
C LEU A 140 -15.34 -13.85 -4.42
N ASN A 141 -16.49 -14.40 -4.80
CA ASN A 141 -16.85 -14.61 -6.19
C ASN A 141 -17.18 -13.29 -6.87
N LEU A 142 -16.90 -13.19 -8.17
CA LEU A 142 -17.10 -11.96 -8.94
C LEU A 142 -18.54 -11.42 -8.87
N PRO A 143 -19.62 -12.24 -8.91
CA PRO A 143 -20.98 -11.76 -8.71
C PRO A 143 -21.19 -11.08 -7.34
N VAL A 144 -20.58 -11.60 -6.27
CA VAL A 144 -20.64 -10.98 -4.92
C VAL A 144 -19.98 -9.61 -4.93
N ILE A 145 -18.79 -9.51 -5.52
CA ILE A 145 -18.07 -8.22 -5.64
C ILE A 145 -18.90 -7.22 -6.44
N ARG A 146 -19.45 -7.60 -7.57
CA ARG A 146 -20.32 -6.75 -8.40
C ARG A 146 -21.58 -6.31 -7.69
N GLY A 147 -22.12 -7.16 -6.84
CA GLY A 147 -23.33 -6.89 -6.05
C GLY A 147 -23.09 -6.10 -4.76
N LEU A 148 -21.87 -5.72 -4.41
CA LEU A 148 -21.60 -4.96 -3.18
C LEU A 148 -22.43 -3.67 -3.16
N ALA A 149 -23.15 -3.45 -2.06
CA ALA A 149 -23.98 -2.27 -1.87
C ALA A 149 -23.12 -1.07 -1.46
N ILE A 150 -23.12 -0.05 -2.30
CA ILE A 150 -22.37 1.18 -2.09
C ILE A 150 -23.34 2.30 -1.76
N ALA A 151 -23.19 2.89 -0.58
CA ALA A 151 -23.90 4.11 -0.24
C ALA A 151 -23.01 5.32 -0.51
N PHE A 152 -23.55 6.34 -1.15
CA PHE A 152 -22.80 7.54 -1.48
C PHE A 152 -23.67 8.80 -1.49
N PRO A 153 -23.13 9.93 -1.01
CA PRO A 153 -23.77 11.24 -1.09
C PRO A 153 -23.53 11.88 -2.47
N SER A 154 -23.87 13.17 -2.58
CA SER A 154 -23.52 13.98 -3.76
C SER A 154 -22.00 13.98 -4.03
N LYS A 155 -21.62 14.17 -5.28
CA LYS A 155 -20.18 14.19 -5.70
C LYS A 155 -19.35 15.21 -4.93
N ALA A 156 -19.91 16.35 -4.57
CA ALA A 156 -19.21 17.36 -3.76
C ALA A 156 -18.83 16.78 -2.38
N VAL A 157 -19.79 16.20 -1.70
CA VAL A 157 -19.58 15.59 -0.37
C VAL A 157 -18.66 14.36 -0.45
N GLN A 158 -18.73 13.55 -1.53
CA GLN A 158 -17.79 12.45 -1.74
C GLN A 158 -16.34 12.95 -1.77
N ARG A 159 -16.06 14.04 -2.51
CA ARG A 159 -14.73 14.65 -2.59
C ARG A 159 -14.27 15.20 -1.25
N GLU A 160 -15.10 15.93 -0.54
CA GLU A 160 -14.78 16.45 0.79
C GLU A 160 -14.40 15.33 1.77
N ILE A 161 -15.19 14.24 1.78
CA ILE A 161 -14.87 13.05 2.60
C ILE A 161 -13.53 12.44 2.17
N ALA A 162 -13.32 12.27 0.87
CA ALA A 162 -12.11 11.68 0.31
C ALA A 162 -10.87 12.54 0.62
N GLU A 163 -10.95 13.86 0.51
CA GLU A 163 -9.86 14.80 0.81
C GLU A 163 -9.44 14.71 2.28
N VAL A 164 -10.41 14.70 3.20
CA VAL A 164 -10.11 14.56 4.65
C VAL A 164 -9.42 13.24 4.93
N LEU A 165 -9.96 12.12 4.42
CA LEU A 165 -9.40 10.79 4.68
C LEU A 165 -8.03 10.61 4.02
N THR A 166 -7.83 11.15 2.81
CA THR A 166 -6.53 11.11 2.12
C THR A 166 -5.48 11.93 2.89
N SER A 167 -5.84 13.11 3.40
CA SER A 167 -4.92 13.92 4.19
C SER A 167 -4.47 13.21 5.48
N LEU A 168 -5.34 12.40 6.09
CA LEU A 168 -5.00 11.58 7.24
C LEU A 168 -4.06 10.42 6.86
N ASP A 169 -4.33 9.74 5.75
CA ASP A 169 -3.46 8.67 5.23
C ASP A 169 -2.07 9.20 4.87
N ASP A 170 -1.98 10.36 4.22
CA ASP A 170 -0.71 11.02 3.89
C ASP A 170 0.09 11.37 5.15
N ARG A 171 -0.60 11.87 6.18
CA ARG A 171 0.04 12.16 7.48
C ARG A 171 0.53 10.89 8.18
N ILE A 172 -0.25 9.81 8.16
CA ILE A 172 0.17 8.51 8.71
C ILE A 172 1.41 8.00 7.97
N THR A 173 1.43 8.11 6.64
CA THR A 173 2.57 7.69 5.82
C THR A 173 3.82 8.49 6.16
N LEU A 174 3.71 9.83 6.20
CA LEU A 174 4.82 10.71 6.57
C LEU A 174 5.39 10.39 7.96
N LEU A 175 4.52 10.17 8.95
CA LEU A 175 4.96 9.81 10.30
C LEU A 175 5.69 8.46 10.34
N ARG A 176 5.23 7.47 9.57
CA ARG A 176 5.91 6.16 9.46
C ARG A 176 7.29 6.28 8.81
N GLU A 177 7.40 7.05 7.74
CA GLU A 177 8.68 7.32 7.07
C GLU A 177 9.64 8.08 7.98
N THR A 178 9.14 9.08 8.72
CA THR A 178 9.92 9.82 9.71
C THR A 178 10.43 8.89 10.81
N ASN A 179 9.58 8.03 11.37
CA ASN A 179 9.99 7.09 12.39
C ASN A 179 11.05 6.11 11.87
N ALA A 180 10.87 5.55 10.68
CA ALA A 180 11.86 4.65 10.07
C ALA A 180 13.22 5.34 9.87
N THR A 181 13.20 6.62 9.47
CA THR A 181 14.42 7.43 9.32
C THR A 181 15.10 7.67 10.66
N LEU A 182 14.34 8.05 11.68
CA LEU A 182 14.86 8.28 13.04
C LEU A 182 15.44 7.00 13.65
N GLU A 183 14.78 5.86 13.46
CA GLU A 183 15.28 4.55 13.87
C GLU A 183 16.62 4.20 13.17
N ALA A 184 16.70 4.44 11.86
CA ALA A 184 17.93 4.21 11.10
C ALA A 184 19.08 5.11 11.58
N ILE A 185 18.80 6.39 11.89
CA ILE A 185 19.80 7.32 12.46
C ILE A 185 20.25 6.83 13.83
N ALA A 186 19.31 6.47 14.71
CA ALA A 186 19.64 5.98 16.05
C ALA A 186 20.48 4.70 16.00
N GLN A 187 20.15 3.77 15.11
CA GLN A 187 20.93 2.55 14.91
C GLN A 187 22.34 2.84 14.37
N ALA A 188 22.47 3.78 13.43
CA ALA A 188 23.76 4.18 12.89
C ALA A 188 24.65 4.84 13.96
N LEU A 189 24.09 5.74 14.78
CA LEU A 189 24.80 6.35 15.90
C LEU A 189 25.21 5.32 16.94
N PHE A 190 24.31 4.41 17.33
CA PHE A 190 24.61 3.34 18.26
C PHE A 190 25.76 2.45 17.75
N LYS A 191 25.68 2.09 16.48
CA LYS A 191 26.76 1.28 15.85
C LYS A 191 28.09 2.02 15.86
N SER A 192 28.14 3.26 15.42
CA SER A 192 29.34 4.10 15.39
C SER A 192 29.94 4.26 16.78
N TRP A 193 29.10 4.59 17.78
CA TRP A 193 29.60 4.94 19.12
C TRP A 193 29.99 3.74 19.98
N PHE A 194 29.22 2.63 19.91
CA PHE A 194 29.30 1.51 20.87
C PHE A 194 29.73 0.17 20.24
N VAL A 195 29.77 0.08 18.91
CA VAL A 195 30.23 -1.11 18.21
C VAL A 195 31.53 -0.84 17.45
N ASP A 196 31.57 0.23 16.66
CA ASP A 196 32.76 0.60 15.89
C ASP A 196 33.73 1.48 16.72
N PHE A 197 33.25 2.07 17.82
CA PHE A 197 34.01 2.97 18.72
C PHE A 197 34.64 4.16 18.01
N ASP A 198 33.96 4.73 17.01
CA ASP A 198 34.46 5.85 16.21
C ASP A 198 34.83 7.08 17.06
N PRO A 199 34.07 7.48 18.11
CA PRO A 199 34.46 8.59 18.97
C PRO A 199 35.78 8.35 19.70
N VAL A 200 36.02 7.14 20.20
CA VAL A 200 37.25 6.78 20.89
C VAL A 200 38.43 6.83 19.92
N ARG A 201 38.28 6.24 18.73
CA ARG A 201 39.30 6.28 17.67
C ARG A 201 39.64 7.69 17.24
N ALA A 202 38.63 8.56 17.06
CA ALA A 202 38.85 9.97 16.72
C ALA A 202 39.67 10.68 17.79
N ARG A 203 39.37 10.46 19.08
CA ARG A 203 40.12 11.06 20.19
C ARG A 203 41.57 10.54 20.28
N MET A 204 41.81 9.25 20.07
CA MET A 204 43.16 8.67 19.97
C MET A 204 43.99 9.33 18.87
N GLU A 205 43.34 9.75 17.77
CA GLU A 205 43.97 10.46 16.65
C GLU A 205 44.00 11.99 16.86
N SER A 206 43.60 12.48 18.03
CA SER A 206 43.48 13.93 18.34
C SER A 206 42.56 14.70 17.39
N ARG A 207 41.51 14.01 16.86
CA ARG A 207 40.44 14.58 16.03
C ARG A 207 39.16 14.76 16.84
N ALA A 208 38.39 15.77 16.52
CA ALA A 208 37.02 15.88 17.05
C ALA A 208 36.16 14.74 16.45
N PRO A 209 35.36 14.02 17.27
CA PRO A 209 34.40 13.06 16.75
C PRO A 209 33.36 13.75 15.85
N GLU A 210 33.04 13.16 14.70
CA GLU A 210 32.09 13.71 13.74
C GLU A 210 30.66 13.63 14.27
N GLY A 211 29.85 14.67 14.06
CA GLY A 211 28.43 14.69 14.44
C GLY A 211 28.16 14.73 15.95
N MET A 212 29.14 15.08 16.78
CA MET A 212 29.07 15.10 18.24
C MET A 212 29.54 16.46 18.78
N ASP A 213 28.84 17.01 19.79
CA ASP A 213 29.29 18.17 20.49
C ASP A 213 30.43 17.84 21.49
N ASP A 214 31.20 18.88 21.90
CA ASP A 214 32.36 18.70 22.76
C ASP A 214 32.01 18.11 24.13
N ALA A 215 30.84 18.42 24.68
CA ALA A 215 30.39 17.88 25.97
C ALA A 215 30.10 16.37 25.89
N THR A 216 29.44 15.95 24.81
CA THR A 216 29.18 14.55 24.55
C THR A 216 30.48 13.79 24.21
N ALA A 217 31.37 14.37 23.41
CA ALA A 217 32.67 13.80 23.06
C ALA A 217 33.54 13.56 24.30
N ALA A 218 33.47 14.43 25.32
CA ALA A 218 34.22 14.28 26.55
C ALA A 218 33.83 13.06 27.41
N LEU A 219 32.65 12.48 27.16
CA LEU A 219 32.20 11.27 27.87
C LEU A 219 32.88 9.99 27.37
N PHE A 220 33.52 10.01 26.20
CA PHE A 220 34.23 8.86 25.64
C PHE A 220 35.69 8.85 26.07
N PRO A 221 36.31 7.68 26.33
CA PRO A 221 37.71 7.57 26.63
C PRO A 221 38.56 7.96 25.40
N ASP A 222 39.86 8.26 25.65
CA ASP A 222 40.85 8.60 24.61
C ASP A 222 41.77 7.44 24.28
N SER A 223 41.54 6.27 24.88
CA SER A 223 42.31 5.02 24.65
C SER A 223 41.45 3.80 24.91
N PHE A 224 41.80 2.67 24.33
CA PHE A 224 41.26 1.36 24.72
C PHE A 224 42.12 0.78 25.86
N GLU A 225 41.49 0.18 26.85
CA GLU A 225 42.21 -0.61 27.86
C GLU A 225 42.66 -1.95 27.25
N GLU A 226 43.95 -2.33 27.47
CA GLU A 226 44.42 -3.66 27.14
C GLU A 226 43.87 -4.66 28.18
N SER A 227 43.17 -5.70 27.72
CA SER A 227 42.58 -6.76 28.53
C SER A 227 43.58 -7.92 28.74
#